data_369cbe4e0189aaef70e69fe7a22cce97
#
_entry.id   369cbe4e0189aaef70e69fe7a22cce97
#
_cell.length_a   1.000
_cell.length_b   1.000
_cell.length_c   1.000
_cell.angle_alpha   90.00
_cell.angle_beta   90.00
_cell.angle_gamma   90.00
#
_symmetry.space_group_name_H-M   'P 1'
#
loop_
_entity.id
_entity.type
_entity.pdbx_description
1 polymer ?
#
loop_
_entity_poly.entity_id
_entity_poly.type
_entity_poly.pdbx_seq_one_letter_code
_entity_poly.pdbx_strand_id
1 'polypeptide(L)'
;MQMKSVEKYRIMGIDPGTNYMGYGVLEIEGRTVRSVVLGDIDLHKLPAPYAKLRYIFERVGALVDEYAPREVALESPFFGENVQSMLLSLIHISEP
;
A
#
# COMPACT_ATOMS: atom_id res chain seq x y z
N MET A 1 3.92 -16.75 -35.66
CA MET A 1 3.50 -15.57 -34.93
C MET A 1 3.78 -15.75 -33.45
N GLN A 2 4.50 -14.81 -32.90
CA GLN A 2 4.76 -14.86 -31.46
C GLN A 2 3.66 -14.16 -30.70
N MET A 3 3.15 -14.85 -29.70
CA MET A 3 2.25 -14.22 -28.75
C MET A 3 3.08 -13.62 -27.61
N LYS A 4 2.92 -12.32 -27.43
CA LYS A 4 3.53 -11.69 -26.28
C LYS A 4 2.80 -12.16 -25.02
N SER A 5 3.56 -12.56 -24.02
CA SER A 5 2.96 -12.86 -22.74
C SER A 5 2.40 -11.58 -22.14
N VAL A 6 1.21 -11.69 -21.57
CA VAL A 6 0.57 -10.56 -20.90
C VAL A 6 1.22 -10.37 -19.55
N GLU A 7 1.67 -9.16 -19.29
CA GLU A 7 2.26 -8.83 -18.01
C GLU A 7 1.20 -8.82 -16.93
N LYS A 8 1.53 -9.42 -15.80
CA LYS A 8 0.65 -9.47 -14.65
C LYS A 8 1.36 -8.85 -13.47
N TYR A 9 0.73 -7.86 -12.85
CA TYR A 9 1.34 -7.17 -11.73
C TYR A 9 0.27 -6.61 -10.79
N ARG A 10 0.69 -6.22 -9.62
CA ARG A 10 -0.20 -5.65 -8.61
C ARG A 10 0.15 -4.22 -8.33
N ILE A 11 -0.88 -3.44 -8.04
CA ILE A 11 -0.73 -2.08 -7.53
C ILE A 11 -1.50 -1.98 -6.23
N MET A 12 -0.97 -1.18 -5.31
CA MET A 12 -1.60 -0.97 -4.01
C MET A 12 -1.91 0.50 -3.84
N GLY A 13 -3.13 0.79 -3.40
CA GLY A 13 -3.53 2.13 -3.05
C GLY A 13 -3.68 2.25 -1.54
N ILE A 14 -3.26 3.37 -1.00
CA ILE A 14 -3.36 3.66 0.43
C ILE A 14 -4.03 5.01 0.59
N ASP A 15 -5.06 5.04 1.43
CA ASP A 15 -5.80 6.26 1.77
C ASP A 15 -5.63 6.51 3.26
N PRO A 16 -4.62 7.30 3.68
CA PRO A 16 -4.36 7.53 5.08
C PRO A 16 -5.44 8.37 5.75
N GLY A 17 -5.83 7.98 6.94
CA GLY A 17 -6.76 8.72 7.78
C GLY A 17 -6.27 8.75 9.22
N THR A 18 -6.90 9.57 10.06
CA THR A 18 -6.52 9.67 11.46
C THR A 18 -6.97 8.48 12.30
N ASN A 19 -8.15 7.94 11.98
CA ASN A 19 -8.72 6.83 12.73
C ASN A 19 -8.64 5.51 11.97
N TYR A 20 -8.70 5.58 10.65
CA TYR A 20 -8.63 4.41 9.79
C TYR A 20 -7.77 4.74 8.59
N MET A 21 -7.01 3.77 8.13
CA MET A 21 -6.27 3.87 6.90
C MET A 21 -6.80 2.82 5.95
N GLY A 22 -7.41 3.28 4.85
CA GLY A 22 -7.91 2.37 3.83
C GLY A 22 -6.79 1.87 2.95
N TYR A 23 -6.92 0.65 2.46
CA TYR A 23 -5.98 0.13 1.47
C TYR A 23 -6.69 -0.82 0.50
N GLY A 24 -6.11 -0.94 -0.67
CA GLY A 24 -6.59 -1.87 -1.66
C GLY A 24 -5.45 -2.38 -2.51
N VAL A 25 -5.56 -3.61 -2.97
CA VAL A 25 -4.60 -4.18 -3.90
C VAL A 25 -5.36 -4.63 -5.14
N LEU A 26 -4.91 -4.18 -6.28
CA LEU A 26 -5.46 -4.55 -7.58
C LEU A 26 -4.43 -5.37 -8.34
N GLU A 27 -4.92 -6.35 -9.06
CA GLU A 27 -4.09 -7.14 -9.96
C GLU A 27 -4.44 -6.78 -11.39
N ILE A 28 -3.44 -6.44 -12.16
CA ILE A 28 -3.59 -6.01 -13.54
C ILE A 28 -2.98 -7.05 -14.46
N GLU A 29 -3.77 -7.50 -15.44
CA GLU A 29 -3.31 -8.42 -16.44
C GLU A 29 -3.85 -7.95 -17.80
N GLY A 30 -2.98 -7.34 -18.60
CA GLY A 30 -3.41 -6.72 -19.83
C GLY A 30 -4.40 -5.58 -19.55
N ARG A 31 -5.63 -5.74 -20.02
CA ARG A 31 -6.69 -4.76 -19.78
C ARG A 31 -7.64 -5.18 -18.67
N THR A 32 -7.37 -6.31 -18.04
CA THR A 32 -8.20 -6.81 -16.96
C THR A 32 -7.70 -6.31 -15.63
N VAL A 33 -8.62 -5.81 -14.81
CA VAL A 33 -8.32 -5.32 -13.47
C VAL A 33 -9.16 -6.11 -12.49
N ARG A 34 -8.52 -6.68 -11.48
CA ARG A 34 -9.19 -7.48 -10.48
C ARG A 34 -8.82 -7.00 -9.08
N SER A 35 -9.81 -6.89 -8.22
CA SER A 35 -9.57 -6.57 -6.82
C SER A 35 -9.06 -7.81 -6.10
N VAL A 36 -7.90 -7.71 -5.48
CA VAL A 36 -7.32 -8.81 -4.69
C VAL A 36 -7.74 -8.69 -3.24
N VAL A 37 -7.63 -7.49 -2.68
CA VAL A 37 -8.02 -7.23 -1.30
C VAL A 37 -8.41 -5.78 -1.14
N LEU A 38 -9.38 -5.54 -0.27
CA LEU A 38 -9.75 -4.22 0.22
C LEU A 38 -9.88 -4.31 1.72
N GLY A 39 -9.38 -3.32 2.43
CA GLY A 39 -9.46 -3.35 3.87
C GLY A 39 -9.15 -2.02 4.52
N ASP A 40 -9.26 -2.02 5.82
CA ASP A 40 -8.97 -0.86 6.65
C ASP A 40 -8.04 -1.27 7.77
N ILE A 41 -7.14 -0.37 8.13
CA ILE A 41 -6.30 -0.50 9.29
C ILE A 41 -6.85 0.44 10.35
N ASP A 42 -7.24 -0.11 11.49
CA ASP A 42 -7.85 0.66 12.57
C ASP A 42 -6.76 1.31 13.42
N LEU A 43 -6.78 2.63 13.49
CA LEU A 43 -5.81 3.42 14.22
C LEU A 43 -6.39 4.12 15.43
N HIS A 44 -7.72 4.09 15.61
CA HIS A 44 -8.36 4.96 16.58
C HIS A 44 -8.04 4.62 18.03
N LYS A 45 -7.67 3.39 18.32
CA LYS A 45 -7.33 2.98 19.68
C LYS A 45 -5.90 3.29 20.09
N LEU A 46 -5.09 3.74 19.15
CA LEU A 46 -3.70 4.02 19.45
C LEU A 46 -3.57 5.41 20.09
N PRO A 47 -2.90 5.51 21.24
CA PRO A 47 -2.98 6.71 22.06
C PRO A 47 -2.15 7.89 21.59
N ALA A 48 -1.13 7.66 20.77
CA ALA A 48 -0.19 8.71 20.39
C ALA A 48 0.06 8.69 18.90
N PRO A 49 0.38 9.86 18.30
CA PRO A 49 0.72 9.91 16.88
C PRO A 49 1.88 8.99 16.50
N TYR A 50 2.86 8.89 17.38
CA TYR A 50 4.01 8.02 17.13
C TYR A 50 3.61 6.54 17.07
N ALA A 51 2.72 6.12 17.96
CA ALA A 51 2.23 4.74 17.97
C ALA A 51 1.43 4.44 16.70
N LYS A 52 0.65 5.42 16.23
CA LYS A 52 -0.08 5.27 14.97
C LYS A 52 0.88 5.13 13.80
N LEU A 53 1.90 5.95 13.74
CA LEU A 53 2.90 5.91 12.69
C LEU A 53 3.61 4.56 12.64
N ARG A 54 4.02 4.06 13.79
CA ARG A 54 4.69 2.78 13.89
C ARG A 54 3.79 1.65 13.41
N TYR A 55 2.53 1.67 13.82
CA TYR A 55 1.59 0.63 13.42
C TYR A 55 1.32 0.66 11.92
N ILE A 56 1.16 1.86 11.35
CA ILE A 56 1.02 2.01 9.89
C ILE A 56 2.23 1.40 9.18
N PHE A 57 3.41 1.73 9.64
CA PHE A 57 4.65 1.22 9.04
C PHE A 57 4.69 -0.30 9.05
N GLU A 58 4.35 -0.91 10.19
CA GLU A 58 4.35 -2.36 10.33
C GLU A 58 3.30 -3.02 9.44
N ARG A 59 2.09 -2.44 9.41
CA ARG A 59 1.00 -3.02 8.64
C ARG A 59 1.21 -2.88 7.14
N VAL A 60 1.66 -1.71 6.69
CA VAL A 60 1.97 -1.51 5.27
C VAL A 60 3.11 -2.42 4.83
N GLY A 61 4.13 -2.56 5.67
CA GLY A 61 5.23 -3.48 5.39
C GLY A 61 4.76 -4.91 5.21
N ALA A 62 3.86 -5.37 6.06
CA ALA A 62 3.30 -6.71 5.95
C ALA A 62 2.49 -6.89 4.66
N LEU A 63 1.72 -5.86 4.28
CA LEU A 63 0.96 -5.90 3.02
C LEU A 63 1.86 -5.92 1.80
N VAL A 64 2.92 -5.13 1.82
CA VAL A 64 3.90 -5.12 0.73
C VAL A 64 4.57 -6.47 0.59
N ASP A 65 4.94 -7.08 1.70
CA ASP A 65 5.56 -8.41 1.67
C ASP A 65 4.60 -9.48 1.16
N GLU A 66 3.35 -9.41 1.57
CA GLU A 66 2.36 -10.42 1.20
C GLU A 66 1.94 -10.31 -0.26
N TYR A 67 1.67 -9.10 -0.73
CA TYR A 67 1.10 -8.91 -2.06
C TYR A 67 2.11 -8.50 -3.13
N ALA A 68 3.30 -8.08 -2.73
CA ALA A 68 4.39 -7.69 -3.62
C ALA A 68 3.94 -6.74 -4.73
N PRO A 69 3.33 -5.59 -4.38
CA PRO A 69 2.88 -4.65 -5.40
C PRO A 69 4.07 -4.02 -6.12
N ARG A 70 3.90 -3.82 -7.42
CA ARG A 70 4.91 -3.13 -8.23
C ARG A 70 4.87 -1.63 -7.99
N GLU A 71 3.69 -1.09 -7.73
CA GLU A 71 3.48 0.33 -7.50
C GLU A 71 2.59 0.53 -6.29
N VAL A 72 2.83 1.61 -5.55
CA VAL A 72 1.98 2.01 -4.45
C VAL A 72 1.59 3.47 -4.66
N ALA A 73 0.30 3.73 -4.60
CA ALA A 73 -0.26 5.07 -4.72
C ALA A 73 -0.76 5.54 -3.36
N LEU A 74 -0.33 6.73 -2.96
CA LEU A 74 -0.82 7.39 -1.76
C LEU A 74 -1.78 8.50 -2.19
N GLU A 75 -3.02 8.44 -1.72
CA GLU A 75 -4.02 9.40 -2.18
C GLU A 75 -3.78 10.81 -1.67
N SER A 76 -3.30 10.92 -0.44
CA SER A 76 -3.05 12.23 0.10
C SER A 76 -2.01 12.14 1.21
N PRO A 77 -1.16 13.15 1.35
CA PRO A 77 -0.15 13.18 2.42
C PRO A 77 -0.78 13.57 3.74
N PHE A 78 -1.68 12.75 4.25
CA PHE A 78 -2.47 13.09 5.43
C PHE A 78 -1.61 13.36 6.66
N PHE A 79 -0.55 12.58 6.85
CA PHE A 79 0.37 12.75 7.97
C PHE A 79 1.56 13.62 7.62
N GLY A 80 1.56 14.23 6.42
CA GLY A 80 2.65 15.08 5.97
C GLY A 80 3.74 14.32 5.21
N GLU A 81 4.76 15.06 4.80
CA GLU A 81 5.82 14.53 3.96
C GLU A 81 6.64 13.44 4.63
N ASN A 82 6.83 13.52 5.95
CA ASN A 82 7.64 12.54 6.66
C ASN A 82 7.05 11.14 6.59
N VAL A 83 5.73 11.02 6.75
CA VAL A 83 5.07 9.73 6.67
C VAL A 83 5.11 9.20 5.24
N GLN A 84 4.85 10.06 4.28
CA GLN A 84 4.92 9.68 2.88
C GLN A 84 6.32 9.18 2.51
N SER A 85 7.36 9.90 2.96
CA SER A 85 8.74 9.50 2.73
C SER A 85 9.06 8.16 3.35
N MET A 86 8.58 7.91 4.57
CA MET A 86 8.79 6.65 5.25
C MET A 86 8.13 5.49 4.52
N LEU A 87 6.90 5.68 4.05
CA LEU A 87 6.20 4.65 3.30
C LEU A 87 6.86 4.37 1.98
N LEU A 88 7.33 5.40 1.28
CA LEU A 88 8.06 5.22 0.03
C LEU A 88 9.38 4.51 0.24
N SER A 89 10.09 4.81 1.32
CA SER A 89 11.32 4.11 1.67
C SER A 89 11.07 2.63 1.93
N LEU A 90 9.99 2.30 2.60
CA LEU A 90 9.61 0.93 2.86
C LEU A 90 9.36 0.17 1.55
N ILE A 91 8.69 0.81 0.61
CA ILE A 91 8.42 0.21 -0.70
C ILE A 91 9.70 -0.03 -1.47
N HIS A 92 10.63 0.92 -1.46
CA HIS A 92 11.91 0.78 -2.13
C HIS A 92 12.74 -0.36 -1.55
N ILE A 93 12.70 -0.53 -0.24
CA ILE A 93 13.39 -1.64 0.41
C ILE A 93 12.82 -2.98 -0.03
N SER A 94 11.52 -3.04 -0.30
CA SER A 94 10.82 -4.25 -0.68
C SER A 94 10.97 -4.61 -2.16
N GLU A 95 11.43 -3.68 -2.98
CA GLU A 95 11.64 -3.97 -4.39
C GLU A 95 12.89 -4.83 -4.58
N PRO A 96 12.79 -5.86 -5.41
CA PRO A 96 13.94 -6.69 -5.72
C PRO A 96 14.99 -5.95 -6.54
#